data_86e1c1a66b9f202a0cc8026640b024a5
#
_entry.id   86e1c1a66b9f202a0cc8026640b024a5
#
_cell.length_a   1.000
_cell.length_b   1.000
_cell.length_c   1.000
_cell.angle_alpha   90.00
_cell.angle_beta   90.00
_cell.angle_gamma   90.00
#
_symmetry.space_group_name_H-M   'P 1'
#
loop_
_entity.id
_entity.type
_entity.pdbx_description
1 polymer ?
#
loop_
_entity_poly.entity_id
_entity_poly.type
_entity_poly.pdbx_seq_one_letter_code
_entity_poly.pdbx_strand_id
1 'polypeptide(L)'
;MNEPQTLTLEEAFRHLMSQGLISNNIFYEKGYGVIVDAKNFFTPFIARKTPFSIDDYRIGLVKRGRFCVMVNLKELDISAGTLIFVTPGAIGEPFWCSEDFEIDGLGFPADLFRLAHHDHLPELFNGQRRDGQLVVAKEEVELVDSLFHTLFRIVKSNPMSMPTTLAMVSTITNLYQHLFSIHAGDVAEPDSYPSVFDRFIALVNQHYREQHQLSFYADKMCMSERYLGTLVRQQSGKTAKEWIDRAIITTAKVMLRHGNNTIAEITETLHFTNVSFFCKYFKRLAGMTPGEYRNE
;
A
#
# COMPACT_ATOMS: atom_id res chain seq x y z
N MET A 1 -22.42 -1.40 9.94
CA MET A 1 -21.12 -2.08 9.68
C MET A 1 -20.09 -0.97 9.59
N ASN A 2 -19.28 -0.79 10.64
CA ASN A 2 -18.21 0.20 10.62
C ASN A 2 -16.98 -0.48 10.00
N GLU A 3 -16.54 0.03 8.86
CA GLU A 3 -15.30 -0.40 8.21
C GLU A 3 -14.08 -0.10 9.11
N PRO A 4 -13.00 -0.89 9.03
CA PRO A 4 -11.79 -0.60 9.78
C PRO A 4 -11.29 0.80 9.41
N GLN A 5 -11.00 1.63 10.39
CA GLN A 5 -10.43 2.94 10.12
C GLN A 5 -9.08 2.76 9.45
N THR A 6 -9.04 3.20 8.25
CA THR A 6 -7.92 3.27 7.34
C THR A 6 -7.12 4.52 7.70
N LEU A 7 -5.82 4.50 7.55
CA LEU A 7 -5.04 5.75 7.57
C LEU A 7 -5.43 6.53 6.31
N THR A 8 -6.51 7.30 6.42
CA THR A 8 -6.95 8.18 5.35
C THR A 8 -5.88 9.22 5.06
N LEU A 9 -5.88 9.77 3.86
CA LEU A 9 -5.01 10.92 3.54
C LEU A 9 -5.17 12.04 4.56
N GLU A 10 -6.40 12.30 5.01
CA GLU A 10 -6.68 13.32 6.02
C GLU A 10 -5.95 13.04 7.34
N GLU A 11 -5.99 11.82 7.84
CA GLU A 11 -5.28 11.45 9.08
C GLU A 11 -3.77 11.50 8.90
N ALA A 12 -3.27 11.04 7.75
CA ALA A 12 -1.85 11.13 7.41
C ALA A 12 -1.37 12.59 7.40
N PHE A 13 -2.09 13.48 6.73
CA PHE A 13 -1.74 14.90 6.68
C PHE A 13 -1.96 15.61 8.02
N ARG A 14 -3.02 15.30 8.76
CA ARG A 14 -3.24 15.82 10.12
C ARG A 14 -2.09 15.43 11.05
N HIS A 15 -1.59 14.22 10.93
CA HIS A 15 -0.43 13.77 11.70
C HIS A 15 0.84 14.53 11.34
N LEU A 16 1.11 14.72 10.04
CA LEU A 16 2.24 15.55 9.59
C LEU A 16 2.11 17.00 10.09
N MET A 17 0.89 17.57 10.08
CA MET A 17 0.60 18.88 10.66
C MET A 17 0.96 18.95 12.14
N SER A 18 0.52 17.99 12.93
CA SER A 18 0.75 17.96 14.38
C SER A 18 2.24 17.86 14.75
N GLN A 19 3.05 17.33 13.86
CA GLN A 19 4.51 17.20 14.02
C GLN A 19 5.29 18.41 13.47
N GLY A 20 4.61 19.42 12.93
CA GLY A 20 5.27 20.59 12.32
C GLY A 20 6.03 20.28 11.03
N LEU A 21 5.75 19.14 10.40
CA LEU A 21 6.45 18.66 9.20
C LEU A 21 5.83 19.17 7.88
N ILE A 22 4.78 19.98 7.95
CA ILE A 22 4.21 20.61 6.75
C ILE A 22 5.11 21.74 6.28
N SER A 23 5.76 21.48 5.17
CA SER A 23 6.54 22.44 4.42
C SER A 23 5.70 23.06 3.29
N ASN A 24 6.25 24.09 2.63
CA ASN A 24 5.65 24.69 1.44
C ASN A 24 5.47 23.71 0.26
N ASN A 25 6.02 22.53 0.38
CA ASN A 25 6.05 21.45 -0.61
C ASN A 25 4.90 20.43 -0.46
N ILE A 26 3.97 20.70 0.45
CA ILE A 26 2.84 19.84 0.74
C ILE A 26 1.55 20.63 0.54
N PHE A 27 0.62 20.05 -0.23
CA PHE A 27 -0.75 20.54 -0.39
C PHE A 27 -1.72 19.45 0.04
N TYR A 28 -2.71 19.82 0.84
CA TYR A 28 -3.82 18.94 1.21
C TYR A 28 -5.10 19.76 1.35
N GLU A 29 -6.13 19.41 0.63
CA GLU A 29 -7.46 20.02 0.72
C GLU A 29 -8.53 19.03 0.22
N LYS A 30 -9.71 19.06 0.83
CA LYS A 30 -10.91 18.30 0.38
C LYS A 30 -10.65 16.81 0.15
N GLY A 31 -9.80 16.20 0.98
CA GLY A 31 -9.54 14.76 0.97
C GLY A 31 -8.49 14.28 -0.01
N TYR A 32 -7.87 15.14 -0.81
CA TYR A 32 -6.74 14.79 -1.67
C TYR A 32 -5.49 15.61 -1.35
N GLY A 33 -4.33 15.07 -1.69
CA GLY A 33 -3.06 15.71 -1.41
C GLY A 33 -2.05 15.55 -2.53
N VAL A 34 -1.18 16.54 -2.66
CA VAL A 34 -0.04 16.56 -3.58
C VAL A 34 1.20 16.99 -2.82
N ILE A 35 2.28 16.26 -2.99
CA ILE A 35 3.59 16.56 -2.41
C ILE A 35 4.63 16.65 -3.51
N VAL A 36 5.56 17.61 -3.38
CA VAL A 36 6.73 17.73 -4.27
C VAL A 36 7.97 17.97 -3.43
N ASP A 37 9.11 17.42 -3.83
CA ASP A 37 10.39 17.50 -3.11
C ASP A 37 10.24 17.21 -1.60
N ALA A 38 9.35 16.27 -1.26
CA ALA A 38 9.00 16.01 0.13
C ALA A 38 10.06 15.13 0.79
N LYS A 39 10.79 15.74 1.74
CA LYS A 39 11.79 15.06 2.58
C LYS A 39 11.16 14.57 3.88
N ASN A 40 11.66 13.45 4.39
CA ASN A 40 11.24 12.88 5.68
C ASN A 40 9.73 12.59 5.79
N PHE A 41 9.01 12.54 4.66
CA PHE A 41 7.56 12.34 4.64
C PHE A 41 7.12 11.07 5.38
N PHE A 42 7.89 9.98 5.28
CA PHE A 42 7.55 8.70 5.91
C PHE A 42 8.10 8.54 7.34
N THR A 43 8.98 9.41 7.83
CA THR A 43 9.61 9.29 9.15
C THR A 43 8.59 9.12 10.30
N PRO A 44 7.49 9.88 10.37
CA PRO A 44 6.49 9.71 11.43
C PRO A 44 5.76 8.36 11.37
N PHE A 45 5.59 7.80 10.18
CA PHE A 45 4.93 6.50 9.97
C PHE A 45 5.87 5.35 10.31
N ILE A 46 7.17 5.48 10.00
CA ILE A 46 8.22 4.53 10.41
C ILE A 46 8.33 4.47 11.93
N ALA A 47 8.27 5.62 12.61
CA ALA A 47 8.34 5.69 14.06
C ALA A 47 7.20 4.96 14.77
N ARG A 48 6.01 4.91 14.15
CA ARG A 48 4.82 4.21 14.69
C ARG A 48 4.96 2.70 14.70
N LYS A 49 5.76 2.11 13.80
CA LYS A 49 5.95 0.65 13.63
C LYS A 49 4.63 -0.14 13.55
N THR A 50 3.58 0.47 12.99
CA THR A 50 2.27 -0.14 12.84
C THR A 50 1.85 -0.16 11.38
N PRO A 51 1.35 -1.30 10.88
CA PRO A 51 0.78 -1.35 9.54
C PRO A 51 -0.50 -0.51 9.48
N PHE A 52 -0.77 0.04 8.30
CA PHE A 52 -2.00 0.78 8.02
C PHE A 52 -2.61 0.32 6.69
N SER A 53 -3.92 0.37 6.61
CA SER A 53 -4.65 0.17 5.36
C SER A 53 -4.71 1.48 4.58
N ILE A 54 -4.69 1.37 3.27
CA ILE A 54 -4.80 2.48 2.32
C ILE A 54 -6.15 2.35 1.63
N ASP A 55 -6.99 3.37 1.67
CA ASP A 55 -8.32 3.39 1.04
C ASP A 55 -8.42 4.37 -0.14
N ASP A 56 -7.30 4.96 -0.47
CA ASP A 56 -7.12 5.94 -1.54
C ASP A 56 -6.11 5.44 -2.59
N TYR A 57 -6.10 6.11 -3.74
CA TYR A 57 -5.06 5.90 -4.75
C TYR A 57 -3.86 6.77 -4.42
N ARG A 58 -2.67 6.18 -4.30
CA ARG A 58 -1.41 6.91 -4.10
C ARG A 58 -0.44 6.57 -5.21
N ILE A 59 0.18 7.60 -5.75
CA ILE A 59 1.14 7.52 -6.83
C ILE A 59 2.33 8.38 -6.42
N GLY A 60 3.55 7.91 -6.68
CA GLY A 60 4.74 8.66 -6.32
C GLY A 60 5.93 8.37 -7.21
N LEU A 61 6.83 9.35 -7.26
CA LEU A 61 8.16 9.27 -7.87
C LEU A 61 9.20 9.45 -6.76
N VAL A 62 10.02 8.44 -6.52
CA VAL A 62 11.17 8.56 -5.62
C VAL A 62 12.30 9.28 -6.35
N LYS A 63 12.66 10.48 -5.89
CA LYS A 63 13.65 11.36 -6.54
C LYS A 63 15.06 11.10 -6.04
N ARG A 64 15.20 10.83 -4.73
CA ARG A 64 16.48 10.58 -4.07
C ARG A 64 16.32 9.54 -2.96
N GLY A 65 17.44 8.95 -2.60
CA GLY A 65 17.54 8.03 -1.47
C GLY A 65 16.88 6.67 -1.72
N ARG A 66 16.58 5.99 -0.62
CA ARG A 66 15.98 4.65 -0.60
C ARG A 66 14.89 4.57 0.46
N PHE A 67 13.87 3.76 0.19
CA PHE A 67 12.73 3.55 1.06
C PHE A 67 12.37 2.07 1.13
N CYS A 68 12.36 1.51 2.34
CA CYS A 68 11.99 0.13 2.58
C CYS A 68 10.61 0.06 3.24
N VAL A 69 9.70 -0.63 2.61
CA VAL A 69 8.31 -0.77 3.03
C VAL A 69 7.78 -2.17 2.74
N MET A 70 6.98 -2.70 3.63
CA MET A 70 6.16 -3.87 3.34
C MET A 70 4.84 -3.40 2.74
N VAL A 71 4.50 -3.85 1.54
CA VAL A 71 3.18 -3.62 0.92
C VAL A 71 2.56 -4.96 0.59
N ASN A 72 1.37 -5.24 1.10
CA ASN A 72 0.64 -6.49 0.85
C ASN A 72 1.51 -7.74 1.03
N LEU A 73 2.27 -7.81 2.12
CA LEU A 73 3.22 -8.87 2.48
C LEU A 73 4.48 -8.96 1.61
N LYS A 74 4.64 -8.11 0.61
CA LYS A 74 5.83 -8.04 -0.21
C LYS A 74 6.75 -6.93 0.33
N GLU A 75 7.99 -7.27 0.60
CA GLU A 75 9.02 -6.29 0.96
C GLU A 75 9.50 -5.60 -0.31
N LEU A 76 9.38 -4.27 -0.31
CA LEU A 76 9.84 -3.42 -1.40
C LEU A 76 11.02 -2.58 -0.91
N ASP A 77 12.12 -2.65 -1.64
CA ASP A 77 13.29 -1.77 -1.50
C ASP A 77 13.30 -0.82 -2.70
N ILE A 78 12.88 0.42 -2.46
CA ILE A 78 12.58 1.40 -3.49
C ILE A 78 13.71 2.43 -3.51
N SER A 79 14.35 2.62 -4.66
CA SER A 79 15.44 3.56 -4.87
C SER A 79 15.03 4.76 -5.72
N ALA A 80 15.92 5.75 -5.81
CA ALA A 80 15.74 6.90 -6.70
C ALA A 80 15.47 6.47 -8.16
N GLY A 81 14.64 7.22 -8.87
CA GLY A 81 14.20 6.93 -10.24
C GLY A 81 13.07 5.90 -10.32
N THR A 82 12.43 5.58 -9.20
CA THR A 82 11.35 4.59 -9.16
C THR A 82 9.98 5.26 -9.11
N LEU A 83 9.12 4.89 -10.04
CA LEU A 83 7.68 5.14 -9.98
C LEU A 83 7.02 4.12 -9.07
N ILE A 84 6.14 4.56 -8.19
CA ILE A 84 5.40 3.70 -7.28
C ILE A 84 3.90 4.02 -7.34
N PHE A 85 3.06 3.01 -7.13
CA PHE A 85 1.64 3.23 -6.87
C PHE A 85 1.10 2.21 -5.87
N VAL A 86 0.05 2.62 -5.16
CA VAL A 86 -0.82 1.74 -4.37
C VAL A 86 -2.27 2.12 -4.62
N THR A 87 -3.15 1.11 -4.58
CA THR A 87 -4.59 1.28 -4.78
C THR A 87 -5.36 0.92 -3.52
N PRO A 88 -6.64 1.33 -3.39
CA PRO A 88 -7.46 1.03 -2.23
C PRO A 88 -7.45 -0.45 -1.84
N GLY A 89 -7.35 -0.70 -0.54
CA GLY A 89 -7.26 -2.04 0.05
C GLY A 89 -5.83 -2.57 0.20
N ALA A 90 -4.81 -1.84 -0.23
CA ALA A 90 -3.43 -2.17 0.10
C ALA A 90 -3.15 -1.96 1.59
N ILE A 91 -2.22 -2.75 2.13
CA ILE A 91 -1.72 -2.59 3.50
C ILE A 91 -0.23 -2.27 3.42
N GLY A 92 0.15 -1.12 3.98
CA GLY A 92 1.51 -0.63 4.05
C GLY A 92 2.09 -0.69 5.46
N GLU A 93 3.36 -1.03 5.58
CA GLU A 93 4.13 -0.97 6.82
C GLU A 93 5.55 -0.45 6.50
N PRO A 94 5.79 0.88 6.55
CA PRO A 94 7.10 1.43 6.32
C PRO A 94 8.00 1.14 7.52
N PHE A 95 9.26 0.78 7.29
CA PHE A 95 10.18 0.45 8.36
C PHE A 95 11.54 1.15 8.27
N TRP A 96 11.90 1.70 7.12
CA TRP A 96 13.14 2.46 6.99
C TRP A 96 13.13 3.39 5.76
N CYS A 97 13.81 4.53 5.87
CA CYS A 97 14.20 5.36 4.72
C CYS A 97 15.56 6.00 4.98
N SER A 98 16.29 6.32 3.92
CA SER A 98 17.56 7.04 3.99
C SER A 98 17.35 8.52 4.38
N GLU A 99 18.38 9.17 4.92
CA GLU A 99 18.32 10.59 5.35
C GLU A 99 18.09 11.55 4.18
N ASP A 100 18.57 11.19 2.99
CA ASP A 100 18.40 11.95 1.75
C ASP A 100 17.13 11.61 0.97
N PHE A 101 16.23 10.79 1.54
CA PHE A 101 15.00 10.36 0.89
C PHE A 101 14.12 11.55 0.52
N GLU A 102 13.73 11.61 -0.75
CA GLU A 102 12.90 12.65 -1.32
C GLU A 102 11.92 12.04 -2.33
N ILE A 103 10.65 12.45 -2.23
CA ILE A 103 9.54 11.92 -3.03
C ILE A 103 8.61 13.02 -3.51
N ASP A 104 8.15 12.89 -4.75
CA ASP A 104 6.95 13.55 -5.25
C ASP A 104 5.79 12.56 -5.22
N GLY A 105 4.58 13.05 -5.01
CA GLY A 105 3.45 12.15 -4.98
C GLY A 105 2.10 12.84 -4.96
N LEU A 106 1.08 12.05 -5.23
CA LEU A 106 -0.31 12.44 -5.05
C LEU A 106 -1.08 11.32 -4.36
N GLY A 107 -2.09 11.73 -3.59
CA GLY A 107 -3.09 10.85 -3.01
C GLY A 107 -4.47 11.36 -3.35
N PHE A 108 -5.34 10.48 -3.85
CA PHE A 108 -6.69 10.81 -4.30
C PHE A 108 -7.71 9.80 -3.81
N PRO A 109 -8.83 10.24 -3.19
CA PRO A 109 -9.91 9.34 -2.81
C PRO A 109 -10.56 8.71 -4.05
N ALA A 110 -11.14 7.54 -3.86
CA ALA A 110 -11.62 6.69 -4.95
C ALA A 110 -12.71 7.35 -5.82
N ASP A 111 -13.56 8.16 -5.22
CA ASP A 111 -14.62 8.90 -5.92
C ASP A 111 -14.05 9.98 -6.86
N LEU A 112 -13.12 10.80 -6.37
CA LEU A 112 -12.44 11.82 -7.19
C LEU A 112 -11.54 11.17 -8.25
N PHE A 113 -10.90 10.04 -7.93
CA PHE A 113 -10.08 9.31 -8.89
C PHE A 113 -10.92 8.76 -10.04
N ARG A 114 -12.10 8.19 -9.75
CA ARG A 114 -13.06 7.75 -10.77
C ARG A 114 -13.57 8.91 -11.62
N LEU A 115 -13.87 10.05 -10.97
CA LEU A 115 -14.31 11.25 -11.67
C LEU A 115 -13.25 11.76 -12.66
N ALA A 116 -11.96 11.73 -12.28
CA ALA A 116 -10.85 12.08 -13.16
C ALA A 116 -10.77 11.21 -14.43
N HIS A 117 -11.26 9.99 -14.36
CA HIS A 117 -11.25 9.00 -15.45
C HIS A 117 -12.61 8.75 -16.08
N HIS A 118 -13.64 9.55 -15.79
CA HIS A 118 -14.99 9.33 -16.29
C HIS A 118 -15.49 7.89 -16.08
N ASP A 119 -15.19 7.29 -14.91
CA ASP A 119 -15.44 5.91 -14.51
C ASP A 119 -14.73 4.81 -15.35
N HIS A 120 -13.82 5.19 -16.25
CA HIS A 120 -13.01 4.26 -17.04
C HIS A 120 -11.56 4.24 -16.54
N LEU A 121 -11.31 3.55 -15.42
CA LEU A 121 -9.98 3.48 -14.81
C LEU A 121 -8.96 2.83 -15.74
N PRO A 122 -7.72 3.36 -15.82
CA PRO A 122 -6.63 2.66 -16.49
C PRO A 122 -6.42 1.26 -15.87
N GLU A 123 -5.99 0.30 -16.67
CA GLU A 123 -5.84 -1.10 -16.25
C GLU A 123 -4.96 -1.25 -14.99
N LEU A 124 -3.91 -0.47 -14.89
CA LEU A 124 -3.02 -0.44 -13.74
C LEU A 124 -3.75 -0.14 -12.42
N PHE A 125 -4.86 0.60 -12.48
CA PHE A 125 -5.63 1.10 -11.33
C PHE A 125 -7.02 0.48 -11.20
N ASN A 126 -7.35 -0.56 -11.96
CA ASN A 126 -8.67 -1.19 -11.97
C ASN A 126 -8.94 -2.12 -10.75
N GLY A 127 -7.97 -2.24 -9.83
CA GLY A 127 -8.07 -3.04 -8.62
C GLY A 127 -7.56 -4.48 -8.74
N GLN A 128 -7.14 -4.92 -9.94
CA GLN A 128 -6.49 -6.23 -10.12
C GLN A 128 -5.09 -6.24 -9.48
N ARG A 129 -4.38 -5.12 -9.56
CA ARG A 129 -3.12 -4.89 -8.86
C ARG A 129 -3.33 -3.87 -7.76
N ARG A 130 -2.79 -4.13 -6.57
CA ARG A 130 -2.92 -3.22 -5.43
C ARG A 130 -1.69 -2.36 -5.19
N ASP A 131 -0.58 -2.71 -5.81
CA ASP A 131 0.69 -2.01 -5.70
C ASP A 131 1.58 -2.29 -6.92
N GLY A 132 2.55 -1.43 -7.14
CA GLY A 132 3.59 -1.64 -8.13
C GLY A 132 4.72 -0.64 -8.01
N GLN A 133 5.87 -1.06 -8.52
CA GLN A 133 7.06 -0.23 -8.68
C GLN A 133 7.69 -0.46 -10.04
N LEU A 134 8.30 0.59 -10.60
CA LEU A 134 8.98 0.58 -11.89
C LEU A 134 10.16 1.54 -11.84
N VAL A 135 11.37 1.05 -12.07
CA VAL A 135 12.54 1.91 -12.29
C VAL A 135 12.49 2.41 -13.73
N VAL A 136 12.62 3.70 -13.92
CA VAL A 136 12.51 4.35 -15.24
C VAL A 136 13.76 5.13 -15.61
N ALA A 137 13.93 5.44 -16.89
CA ALA A 137 15.04 6.22 -17.39
C ALA A 137 15.00 7.66 -16.88
N LYS A 138 16.14 8.34 -16.91
CA LYS A 138 16.27 9.72 -16.41
C LYS A 138 15.32 10.69 -17.08
N GLU A 139 15.13 10.55 -18.38
CA GLU A 139 14.25 11.40 -19.18
C GLU A 139 12.78 11.23 -18.77
N GLU A 140 12.39 10.00 -18.41
CA GLU A 140 11.05 9.68 -17.90
C GLU A 140 10.85 10.22 -16.48
N VAL A 141 11.89 10.16 -15.63
CA VAL A 141 11.90 10.80 -14.30
C VAL A 141 11.65 12.31 -14.44
N GLU A 142 12.40 12.99 -15.32
CA GLU A 142 12.27 14.44 -15.55
C GLU A 142 10.86 14.82 -16.05
N LEU A 143 10.27 13.99 -16.92
CA LEU A 143 8.91 14.18 -17.41
C LEU A 143 7.87 14.06 -16.29
N VAL A 144 7.95 12.98 -15.50
CA VAL A 144 7.01 12.73 -14.39
C VAL A 144 7.15 13.80 -13.30
N ASP A 145 8.38 14.17 -12.93
CA ASP A 145 8.68 15.26 -11.99
C ASP A 145 8.02 16.58 -12.43
N SER A 146 8.18 16.95 -13.70
CA SER A 146 7.58 18.18 -14.24
C SER A 146 6.05 18.20 -14.14
N LEU A 147 5.40 17.04 -14.30
CA LEU A 147 3.95 16.93 -14.16
C LEU A 147 3.50 17.02 -12.71
N PHE A 148 4.21 16.43 -11.74
CA PHE A 148 3.91 16.61 -10.32
C PHE A 148 4.05 18.08 -9.89
N HIS A 149 5.12 18.74 -10.30
CA HIS A 149 5.33 20.17 -10.02
C HIS A 149 4.26 21.05 -10.68
N THR A 150 3.84 20.73 -11.90
CA THR A 150 2.75 21.44 -12.58
C THR A 150 1.44 21.26 -11.84
N LEU A 151 1.08 20.03 -11.47
CA LEU A 151 -0.11 19.73 -10.66
C LEU A 151 -0.06 20.48 -9.34
N PHE A 152 1.07 20.46 -8.65
CA PHE A 152 1.25 21.17 -7.37
C PHE A 152 1.01 22.67 -7.50
N ARG A 153 1.50 23.30 -8.56
CA ARG A 153 1.24 24.73 -8.85
C ARG A 153 -0.23 24.99 -9.12
N ILE A 154 -0.91 24.11 -9.86
CA ILE A 154 -2.35 24.23 -10.15
C ILE A 154 -3.17 24.16 -8.86
N VAL A 155 -2.94 23.16 -8.00
CA VAL A 155 -3.72 22.99 -6.77
C VAL A 155 -3.46 24.12 -5.76
N LYS A 156 -2.29 24.76 -5.80
CA LYS A 156 -1.98 25.95 -5.00
C LYS A 156 -2.50 27.26 -5.59
N SER A 157 -2.93 27.28 -6.84
CA SER A 157 -3.50 28.48 -7.48
C SER A 157 -4.85 28.81 -6.88
N ASN A 158 -5.14 30.10 -6.76
CA ASN A 158 -6.43 30.58 -6.28
C ASN A 158 -7.13 31.41 -7.37
N PRO A 159 -8.37 31.08 -7.80
CA PRO A 159 -9.19 29.96 -7.36
C PRO A 159 -8.74 28.64 -7.99
N MET A 160 -8.71 27.58 -7.18
CA MET A 160 -8.37 26.24 -7.64
C MET A 160 -9.41 25.70 -8.64
N SER A 161 -8.93 25.24 -9.79
CA SER A 161 -9.78 24.62 -10.81
C SER A 161 -9.83 23.11 -10.64
N MET A 162 -10.91 22.59 -10.05
CA MET A 162 -11.11 21.13 -9.91
C MET A 162 -11.08 20.41 -11.27
N PRO A 163 -11.75 20.90 -12.34
CA PRO A 163 -11.64 20.25 -13.66
C PRO A 163 -10.19 20.14 -14.16
N THR A 164 -9.37 21.16 -13.98
CA THR A 164 -7.96 21.16 -14.38
C THR A 164 -7.14 20.18 -13.51
N THR A 165 -7.41 20.14 -12.20
CA THR A 165 -6.79 19.18 -11.29
C THR A 165 -7.09 17.74 -11.70
N LEU A 166 -8.36 17.41 -11.97
CA LEU A 166 -8.78 16.08 -12.42
C LEU A 166 -8.15 15.70 -13.76
N ALA A 167 -8.07 16.64 -14.73
CA ALA A 167 -7.40 16.39 -16.00
C ALA A 167 -5.90 16.09 -15.81
N MET A 168 -5.22 16.80 -14.92
CA MET A 168 -3.80 16.54 -14.60
C MET A 168 -3.61 15.17 -13.90
N VAL A 169 -4.50 14.80 -12.99
CA VAL A 169 -4.49 13.47 -12.37
C VAL A 169 -4.64 12.39 -13.43
N SER A 170 -5.62 12.54 -14.33
CA SER A 170 -5.81 11.62 -15.46
C SER A 170 -4.57 11.55 -16.36
N THR A 171 -3.92 12.67 -16.64
CA THR A 171 -2.68 12.72 -17.44
C THR A 171 -1.55 11.93 -16.77
N ILE A 172 -1.30 12.17 -15.48
CA ILE A 172 -0.23 11.49 -14.73
C ILE A 172 -0.49 9.99 -14.67
N THR A 173 -1.71 9.57 -14.34
CA THR A 173 -2.06 8.15 -14.21
C THR A 173 -2.06 7.41 -15.55
N ASN A 174 -2.46 8.05 -16.65
CA ASN A 174 -2.33 7.47 -17.99
C ASN A 174 -0.86 7.37 -18.42
N LEU A 175 -0.01 8.32 -18.03
CA LEU A 175 1.44 8.19 -18.26
C LEU A 175 2.02 7.01 -17.45
N TYR A 176 1.62 6.84 -16.18
CA TYR A 176 2.00 5.65 -15.39
C TYR A 176 1.57 4.36 -16.09
N GLN A 177 0.30 4.27 -16.52
CA GLN A 177 -0.18 3.12 -17.30
C GLN A 177 0.69 2.85 -18.52
N HIS A 178 1.05 3.89 -19.28
CA HIS A 178 1.89 3.77 -20.47
C HIS A 178 3.29 3.27 -20.12
N LEU A 179 3.96 3.91 -19.15
CA LEU A 179 5.32 3.52 -18.74
C LEU A 179 5.36 2.10 -18.21
N PHE A 180 4.43 1.71 -17.34
CA PHE A 180 4.32 0.33 -16.87
C PHE A 180 4.03 -0.67 -18.00
N SER A 181 3.34 -0.26 -19.07
CA SER A 181 3.04 -1.13 -20.20
C SER A 181 4.26 -1.32 -21.12
N ILE A 182 5.01 -0.26 -21.44
CA ILE A 182 6.18 -0.35 -22.31
C ILE A 182 7.36 -1.04 -21.63
N HIS A 183 7.52 -0.86 -20.32
CA HIS A 183 8.55 -1.51 -19.52
C HIS A 183 8.09 -2.86 -18.94
N ALA A 184 6.87 -3.33 -19.23
CA ALA A 184 6.41 -4.65 -18.80
C ALA A 184 7.30 -5.78 -19.35
N GLY A 185 7.97 -5.56 -20.49
CA GLY A 185 8.99 -6.45 -21.04
C GLY A 185 10.34 -6.38 -20.34
N ASP A 186 10.66 -5.26 -19.70
CA ASP A 186 11.94 -5.02 -19.00
C ASP A 186 11.85 -5.35 -17.52
N VAL A 187 10.64 -5.29 -16.95
CA VAL A 187 10.34 -5.61 -15.51
C VAL A 187 9.94 -7.08 -15.33
N ALA A 188 9.44 -7.71 -16.37
CA ALA A 188 9.35 -9.14 -16.43
C ALA A 188 10.65 -9.67 -17.03
N GLU A 189 11.44 -10.41 -16.29
CA GLU A 189 12.26 -11.41 -16.98
C GLU A 189 11.33 -12.14 -17.96
N PRO A 190 11.64 -12.18 -19.29
CA PRO A 190 10.71 -12.68 -20.31
C PRO A 190 10.31 -14.15 -20.12
N ASP A 191 10.89 -14.85 -19.14
CA ASP A 191 10.71 -16.27 -18.89
C ASP A 191 10.30 -16.63 -17.45
N SER A 192 10.05 -15.67 -16.56
CA SER A 192 9.57 -16.05 -15.23
C SER A 192 8.04 -15.95 -15.17
N TYR A 193 7.37 -17.06 -15.38
CA TYR A 193 6.06 -17.29 -14.75
C TYR A 193 6.15 -16.82 -13.30
N PRO A 194 5.11 -16.14 -12.74
CA PRO A 194 5.12 -15.72 -11.34
C PRO A 194 5.60 -16.88 -10.48
N SER A 195 6.62 -16.64 -9.67
CA SER A 195 7.19 -17.71 -8.86
C SER A 195 6.09 -18.41 -8.03
N VAL A 196 6.34 -19.62 -7.60
CA VAL A 196 5.38 -20.30 -6.71
C VAL A 196 5.08 -19.44 -5.50
N PHE A 197 6.07 -18.73 -5.00
CA PHE A 197 5.92 -17.80 -3.88
C PHE A 197 5.02 -16.59 -4.24
N ASP A 198 5.21 -15.95 -5.39
CA ASP A 198 4.38 -14.80 -5.81
C ASP A 198 2.92 -15.21 -5.99
N ARG A 199 2.66 -16.37 -6.60
CA ARG A 199 1.31 -16.94 -6.75
C ARG A 199 0.69 -17.27 -5.39
N PHE A 200 1.47 -17.83 -4.48
CA PHE A 200 1.03 -18.13 -3.12
C PHE A 200 0.66 -16.84 -2.37
N ILE A 201 1.51 -15.80 -2.41
CA ILE A 201 1.24 -14.50 -1.75
C ILE A 201 0.01 -13.81 -2.35
N ALA A 202 -0.18 -13.87 -3.67
CA ALA A 202 -1.39 -13.35 -4.31
C ALA A 202 -2.65 -14.04 -3.77
N LEU A 203 -2.65 -15.38 -3.66
CA LEU A 203 -3.75 -16.15 -3.07
C LEU A 203 -3.95 -15.83 -1.58
N VAL A 204 -2.86 -15.68 -0.81
CA VAL A 204 -2.96 -15.27 0.60
C VAL A 204 -3.64 -13.91 0.70
N ASN A 205 -3.19 -12.91 -0.04
CA ASN A 205 -3.78 -11.57 -0.02
C ASN A 205 -5.28 -11.56 -0.42
N GLN A 206 -5.68 -12.50 -1.26
CA GLN A 206 -7.08 -12.63 -1.70
C GLN A 206 -7.97 -13.32 -0.67
N HIS A 207 -7.45 -14.31 0.07
CA HIS A 207 -8.26 -15.25 0.85
C HIS A 207 -7.96 -15.32 2.35
N TYR A 208 -6.91 -14.66 2.86
CA TYR A 208 -6.45 -14.81 4.26
C TYR A 208 -7.52 -14.51 5.32
N ARG A 209 -8.51 -13.67 5.00
CA ARG A 209 -9.58 -13.32 5.95
C ARG A 209 -10.46 -14.53 6.30
N GLU A 210 -10.73 -15.38 5.30
CA GLU A 210 -11.64 -16.51 5.38
C GLU A 210 -10.88 -17.85 5.52
N GLN A 211 -9.70 -17.93 4.94
CA GLN A 211 -8.95 -19.18 4.77
C GLN A 211 -7.60 -19.12 5.51
N HIS A 212 -7.55 -19.82 6.65
CA HIS A 212 -6.38 -19.80 7.53
C HIS A 212 -5.49 -21.05 7.41
N GLN A 213 -5.94 -22.07 6.67
CA GLN A 213 -5.25 -23.35 6.54
C GLN A 213 -4.42 -23.41 5.26
N LEU A 214 -3.22 -23.99 5.36
CA LEU A 214 -2.32 -24.16 4.21
C LEU A 214 -2.93 -25.05 3.14
N SER A 215 -3.76 -26.03 3.52
CA SER A 215 -4.45 -26.94 2.61
C SER A 215 -5.22 -26.21 1.51
N PHE A 216 -6.00 -25.18 1.87
CA PHE A 216 -6.75 -24.39 0.90
C PHE A 216 -5.86 -23.82 -0.22
N TYR A 217 -4.71 -23.25 0.14
CA TYR A 217 -3.77 -22.66 -0.81
C TYR A 217 -3.06 -23.71 -1.65
N ALA A 218 -2.70 -24.82 -1.03
CA ALA A 218 -2.10 -25.97 -1.71
C ALA A 218 -3.06 -26.54 -2.77
N ASP A 219 -4.34 -26.73 -2.42
CA ASP A 219 -5.38 -27.20 -3.34
C ASP A 219 -5.59 -26.22 -4.50
N LYS A 220 -5.67 -24.91 -4.21
CA LYS A 220 -5.79 -23.86 -5.25
C LYS A 220 -4.60 -23.83 -6.22
N MET A 221 -3.42 -24.22 -5.74
CA MET A 221 -2.20 -24.27 -6.54
C MET A 221 -1.95 -25.66 -7.17
N CYS A 222 -2.83 -26.62 -6.96
CA CYS A 222 -2.70 -28.02 -7.40
C CYS A 222 -1.39 -28.68 -6.88
N MET A 223 -1.05 -28.43 -5.60
CA MET A 223 0.15 -28.91 -4.94
C MET A 223 -0.19 -29.59 -3.62
N SER A 224 0.69 -30.47 -3.12
CA SER A 224 0.59 -30.93 -1.73
C SER A 224 1.05 -29.83 -0.77
N GLU A 225 0.48 -29.77 0.46
CA GLU A 225 0.89 -28.82 1.49
C GLU A 225 2.40 -28.88 1.78
N ARG A 226 2.95 -30.12 1.81
CA ARG A 226 4.38 -30.33 2.05
C ARG A 226 5.24 -29.71 0.95
N TYR A 227 4.85 -29.88 -0.30
CA TYR A 227 5.59 -29.36 -1.45
C TYR A 227 5.51 -27.85 -1.51
N LEU A 228 4.30 -27.28 -1.39
CA LEU A 228 4.10 -25.82 -1.32
C LEU A 228 4.90 -25.21 -0.15
N GLY A 229 4.80 -25.81 1.05
CA GLY A 229 5.55 -25.34 2.23
C GLY A 229 7.06 -25.34 2.03
N THR A 230 7.60 -26.37 1.34
CA THR A 230 9.03 -26.44 1.02
C THR A 230 9.46 -25.34 0.06
N LEU A 231 8.71 -25.12 -1.04
CA LEU A 231 9.02 -24.11 -2.04
C LEU A 231 8.93 -22.69 -1.47
N VAL A 232 7.85 -22.38 -0.71
CA VAL A 232 7.69 -21.09 -0.05
C VAL A 232 8.86 -20.82 0.90
N ARG A 233 9.26 -21.82 1.71
CA ARG A 233 10.38 -21.65 2.64
C ARG A 233 11.72 -21.46 1.93
N GLN A 234 11.95 -22.18 0.82
CA GLN A 234 13.18 -22.03 0.02
C GLN A 234 13.28 -20.63 -0.60
N GLN A 235 12.18 -20.09 -1.10
CA GLN A 235 12.16 -18.78 -1.79
C GLN A 235 12.13 -17.58 -0.83
N SER A 236 11.46 -17.71 0.33
CA SER A 236 11.21 -16.57 1.24
C SER A 236 11.93 -16.67 2.59
N GLY A 237 12.57 -17.80 2.89
CA GLY A 237 13.17 -18.04 4.21
C GLY A 237 12.16 -18.32 5.33
N LYS A 238 10.84 -18.12 5.10
CA LYS A 238 9.76 -18.31 6.07
C LYS A 238 8.81 -19.43 5.65
N THR A 239 8.11 -20.02 6.61
CA THR A 239 7.09 -21.04 6.31
C THR A 239 5.85 -20.38 5.68
N ALA A 240 5.12 -21.16 4.87
CA ALA A 240 3.85 -20.71 4.30
C ALA A 240 2.84 -20.29 5.38
N LYS A 241 2.82 -21.00 6.52
CA LYS A 241 1.96 -20.65 7.65
C LYS A 241 2.30 -19.29 8.27
N GLU A 242 3.60 -18.95 8.38
CA GLU A 242 4.02 -17.63 8.87
C GLU A 242 3.54 -16.50 7.95
N TRP A 243 3.47 -16.71 6.65
CA TRP A 243 2.94 -15.70 5.71
C TRP A 243 1.42 -15.52 5.85
N ILE A 244 0.66 -16.63 5.99
CA ILE A 244 -0.79 -16.57 6.25
C ILE A 244 -1.04 -15.86 7.61
N ASP A 245 -0.33 -16.29 8.65
CA ASP A 245 -0.42 -15.70 9.99
C ASP A 245 -0.08 -14.19 9.98
N ARG A 246 0.93 -13.80 9.20
CA ARG A 246 1.30 -12.39 9.03
C ARG A 246 0.19 -11.56 8.38
N ALA A 247 -0.45 -12.05 7.32
CA ALA A 247 -1.57 -11.37 6.69
C ALA A 247 -2.72 -11.12 7.67
N ILE A 248 -3.10 -12.17 8.42
CA ILE A 248 -4.17 -12.11 9.41
C ILE A 248 -3.85 -11.12 10.52
N ILE A 249 -2.63 -11.23 11.09
CA ILE A 249 -2.23 -10.41 12.23
C ILE A 249 -2.05 -8.94 11.85
N THR A 250 -1.51 -8.68 10.64
CA THR A 250 -1.36 -7.32 10.12
C THR A 250 -2.72 -6.64 9.98
N THR A 251 -3.69 -7.34 9.41
CA THR A 251 -5.07 -6.82 9.29
C THR A 251 -5.74 -6.64 10.65
N ALA A 252 -5.59 -7.62 11.57
CA ALA A 252 -6.11 -7.48 12.93
C ALA A 252 -5.54 -6.25 13.66
N LYS A 253 -4.23 -5.99 13.52
CA LYS A 253 -3.57 -4.80 14.07
C LYS A 253 -4.14 -3.50 13.50
N VAL A 254 -4.36 -3.44 12.18
CA VAL A 254 -5.00 -2.29 11.53
C VAL A 254 -6.41 -2.08 12.09
N MET A 255 -7.24 -3.12 12.16
CA MET A 255 -8.60 -3.03 12.68
C MET A 255 -8.66 -2.63 14.16
N LEU A 256 -7.70 -3.08 14.97
CA LEU A 256 -7.61 -2.72 16.39
C LEU A 256 -7.17 -1.27 16.60
N ARG A 257 -6.22 -0.78 15.83
CA ARG A 257 -5.59 0.54 16.00
C ARG A 257 -6.41 1.67 15.38
N HIS A 258 -6.98 1.41 14.22
CA HIS A 258 -7.64 2.42 13.40
C HIS A 258 -9.16 2.20 13.26
N GLY A 259 -9.73 1.18 13.89
CA GLY A 259 -11.15 0.82 13.81
C GLY A 259 -11.89 1.04 15.12
N ASN A 260 -13.18 1.39 15.02
CA ASN A 260 -14.11 1.34 16.13
C ASN A 260 -14.69 -0.07 16.36
N ASN A 261 -14.18 -1.07 15.64
CA ASN A 261 -14.66 -2.44 15.72
C ASN A 261 -14.38 -3.03 17.10
N THR A 262 -15.36 -3.68 17.69
CA THR A 262 -15.17 -4.50 18.88
C THR A 262 -14.28 -5.70 18.57
N ILE A 263 -13.67 -6.31 19.57
CA ILE A 263 -12.89 -7.55 19.39
C ILE A 263 -13.75 -8.67 18.80
N ALA A 264 -15.05 -8.69 19.12
CA ALA A 264 -16.00 -9.65 18.57
C ALA A 264 -16.21 -9.45 17.05
N GLU A 265 -16.43 -8.22 16.61
CA GLU A 265 -16.58 -7.90 15.18
C GLU A 265 -15.30 -8.19 14.39
N ILE A 266 -14.13 -7.93 14.96
CA ILE A 266 -12.83 -8.30 14.32
C ILE A 266 -12.72 -9.83 14.19
N THR A 267 -13.11 -10.55 15.24
CA THR A 267 -13.13 -12.02 15.24
C THR A 267 -14.02 -12.57 14.13
N GLU A 268 -15.20 -11.99 13.95
CA GLU A 268 -16.15 -12.36 12.90
C GLU A 268 -15.61 -12.00 11.51
N THR A 269 -15.11 -10.78 11.32
CA THR A 269 -14.55 -10.32 10.04
C THR A 269 -13.36 -11.15 9.57
N LEU A 270 -12.58 -11.69 10.51
CA LEU A 270 -11.45 -12.56 10.24
C LEU A 270 -11.82 -14.05 10.34
N HIS A 271 -13.10 -14.39 10.35
CA HIS A 271 -13.65 -15.75 10.33
C HIS A 271 -13.04 -16.70 11.38
N PHE A 272 -12.73 -16.18 12.58
CA PHE A 272 -12.37 -17.02 13.71
C PHE A 272 -13.63 -17.62 14.38
N THR A 273 -13.52 -18.84 14.86
CA THR A 273 -14.62 -19.58 15.47
C THR A 273 -15.16 -18.92 16.74
N ASN A 274 -14.32 -18.23 17.51
CA ASN A 274 -14.73 -17.49 18.70
C ASN A 274 -13.65 -16.50 19.14
N VAL A 275 -14.05 -15.53 19.95
CA VAL A 275 -13.21 -14.46 20.50
C VAL A 275 -12.02 -15.00 21.30
N SER A 276 -12.23 -16.04 22.12
CA SER A 276 -11.16 -16.62 22.95
C SER A 276 -10.04 -17.20 22.10
N PHE A 277 -10.38 -17.87 21.00
CA PHE A 277 -9.40 -18.43 20.08
C PHE A 277 -8.63 -17.31 19.34
N PHE A 278 -9.34 -16.30 18.87
CA PHE A 278 -8.72 -15.10 18.25
C PHE A 278 -7.75 -14.40 19.21
N CYS A 279 -8.17 -14.16 20.48
CA CYS A 279 -7.31 -13.50 21.47
C CYS A 279 -6.02 -14.29 21.74
N LYS A 280 -6.11 -15.63 21.86
CA LYS A 280 -4.93 -16.51 22.03
C LYS A 280 -4.03 -16.47 20.81
N TYR A 281 -4.63 -16.53 19.62
CA TYR A 281 -3.91 -16.48 18.34
C TYR A 281 -3.17 -15.16 18.20
N PHE A 282 -3.86 -14.02 18.43
CA PHE A 282 -3.28 -12.70 18.38
C PHE A 282 -2.15 -12.53 19.40
N LYS A 283 -2.36 -12.92 20.67
CA LYS A 283 -1.33 -12.83 21.70
C LYS A 283 -0.08 -13.63 21.36
N ARG A 284 -0.24 -14.82 20.81
CA ARG A 284 0.90 -15.67 20.38
C ARG A 284 1.76 -14.96 19.32
N LEU A 285 1.15 -14.23 18.38
CA LEU A 285 1.84 -13.63 17.23
C LEU A 285 2.26 -12.19 17.46
N ALA A 286 1.48 -11.42 18.21
CA ALA A 286 1.74 -10.01 18.50
C ALA A 286 2.47 -9.78 19.85
N GLY A 287 2.57 -10.81 20.71
CA GLY A 287 3.19 -10.73 22.04
C GLY A 287 2.27 -10.21 23.13
N MET A 288 1.16 -9.56 22.79
CA MET A 288 0.17 -8.98 23.71
C MET A 288 -1.25 -9.27 23.26
N THR A 289 -2.24 -9.06 24.14
CA THR A 289 -3.66 -9.27 23.80
C THR A 289 -4.18 -8.19 22.85
N PRO A 290 -5.29 -8.46 22.11
CA PRO A 290 -5.92 -7.44 21.26
C PRO A 290 -6.33 -6.17 22.03
N GLY A 291 -6.78 -6.32 23.28
CA GLY A 291 -7.17 -5.19 24.14
C GLY A 291 -5.98 -4.33 24.55
N GLU A 292 -4.87 -4.96 24.95
CA GLU A 292 -3.61 -4.27 25.25
C GLU A 292 -3.09 -3.52 24.02
N TYR A 293 -3.07 -4.17 22.86
CA TYR A 293 -2.62 -3.56 21.60
C TYR A 293 -3.45 -2.34 21.17
N ARG A 294 -4.76 -2.36 21.43
CA ARG A 294 -5.66 -1.23 21.14
C ARG A 294 -5.34 -0.01 21.97
N ASN A 295 -4.95 -0.20 23.23
CA ASN A 295 -4.74 0.86 24.22
C ASN A 295 -3.31 1.44 24.20
N GLU A 296 -2.40 0.83 23.45
CA GLU A 296 -1.03 1.29 23.23
C GLU A 296 -0.94 2.46 22.23
#